data_d59ed637c0c717da777eb8795cb57fc2
#
_entry.id   d59ed637c0c717da777eb8795cb57fc2
#
_cell.length_a   1.000
_cell.length_b   1.000
_cell.length_c   1.000
_cell.angle_alpha   90.00
_cell.angle_beta   90.00
_cell.angle_gamma   90.00
#
_symmetry.space_group_name_H-M   'P 1'
#
loop_
_entity.id
_entity.type
_entity.pdbx_description
1 polymer ?
#
loop_
_entity_poly.entity_id
_entity_poly.type
_entity_poly.pdbx_seq_one_letter_code
_entity_poly.pdbx_strand_id
1 'polypeptide(L)'
;MSKKKSDILKTATSLFAHKGFRQTSVAELSRLSDAAEGTIFYYFKTKENLLVAVLETAKNTIIDAFRNGLRDKTSLSGIDRIETLLTFYLDLTEHMQEEFLILHRHFPYEKAEANSLCREHLASIYSYILDHLEAALAKGREDGTITAAPGNNTAMILFSLIDGISRFNTLRIYDTGTLYTDLMLMCRKMLTFRNG
;
A
#
# COMPACT_ATOMS: atom_id res chain seq x y z
N MET A 1 -19.08 -11.70 -5.93
CA MET A 1 -19.51 -10.32 -6.30
C MET A 1 -20.11 -10.36 -7.70
N SER A 2 -21.18 -9.59 -8.01
CA SER A 2 -21.72 -9.55 -9.38
C SER A 2 -20.72 -8.90 -10.34
N LYS A 3 -20.68 -9.35 -11.61
CA LYS A 3 -19.80 -8.78 -12.64
C LYS A 3 -19.96 -7.26 -12.75
N LYS A 4 -21.19 -6.76 -12.79
CA LYS A 4 -21.49 -5.33 -12.89
C LYS A 4 -20.94 -4.52 -11.71
N LYS A 5 -21.06 -5.03 -10.48
CA LYS A 5 -20.46 -4.37 -9.29
C LYS A 5 -18.94 -4.31 -9.39
N SER A 6 -18.30 -5.37 -9.91
CA SER A 6 -16.85 -5.41 -10.14
C SER A 6 -16.42 -4.40 -11.18
N ASP A 7 -17.13 -4.28 -12.30
CA ASP A 7 -16.80 -3.34 -13.37
C ASP A 7 -16.92 -1.89 -12.89
N ILE A 8 -17.96 -1.57 -12.11
CA ILE A 8 -18.10 -0.23 -11.48
C ILE A 8 -16.94 0.07 -10.55
N LEU A 9 -16.55 -0.88 -9.68
CA LEU A 9 -15.42 -0.70 -8.76
C LEU A 9 -14.11 -0.47 -9.51
N LYS A 10 -13.82 -1.29 -10.53
CA LYS A 10 -12.62 -1.14 -11.34
C LYS A 10 -12.56 0.24 -12.02
N THR A 11 -13.67 0.67 -12.62
CA THR A 11 -13.75 2.00 -13.26
C THR A 11 -13.59 3.13 -12.23
N ALA A 12 -14.20 2.97 -11.06
CA ALA A 12 -14.06 3.96 -9.98
C ALA A 12 -12.63 4.04 -9.45
N THR A 13 -11.94 2.90 -9.29
CA THR A 13 -10.52 2.86 -8.89
C THR A 13 -9.68 3.66 -9.86
N SER A 14 -9.81 3.40 -11.17
CA SER A 14 -9.07 4.11 -12.21
C SER A 14 -9.37 5.62 -12.20
N LEU A 15 -10.63 6.01 -12.15
CA LEU A 15 -11.02 7.42 -12.14
C LEU A 15 -10.53 8.15 -10.88
N PHE A 16 -10.67 7.54 -9.71
CA PHE A 16 -10.21 8.14 -8.46
C PHE A 16 -8.68 8.24 -8.40
N ALA A 17 -7.96 7.24 -8.92
CA ALA A 17 -6.51 7.24 -9.02
C ALA A 17 -6.01 8.38 -9.92
N HIS A 18 -6.52 8.48 -11.14
CA HIS A 18 -5.97 9.39 -12.15
C HIS A 18 -6.56 10.80 -12.09
N LYS A 19 -7.88 10.91 -11.93
CA LYS A 19 -8.58 12.19 -11.95
C LYS A 19 -8.80 12.76 -10.55
N GLY A 20 -8.92 11.90 -9.55
CA GLY A 20 -9.24 12.28 -8.19
C GLY A 20 -10.73 12.12 -7.84
N PHE A 21 -11.00 11.96 -6.55
CA PHE A 21 -12.35 11.72 -6.05
C PHE A 21 -13.31 12.88 -6.34
N ARG A 22 -12.93 14.12 -6.04
CA ARG A 22 -13.81 15.29 -6.20
C ARG A 22 -14.17 15.53 -7.65
N GLN A 23 -13.23 15.36 -8.58
CA GLN A 23 -13.35 15.63 -10.00
C GLN A 23 -14.10 14.54 -10.79
N THR A 24 -14.28 13.35 -10.20
CA THR A 24 -15.03 12.26 -10.82
C THR A 24 -16.53 12.44 -10.59
N SER A 25 -17.33 12.50 -11.64
CA SER A 25 -18.80 12.51 -11.54
C SER A 25 -19.39 11.11 -11.66
N VAL A 26 -20.62 10.92 -11.11
CA VAL A 26 -21.35 9.66 -11.26
C VAL A 26 -21.76 9.43 -12.73
N ALA A 27 -22.08 10.48 -13.46
CA ALA A 27 -22.38 10.42 -14.90
C ALA A 27 -21.18 9.91 -15.73
N GLU A 28 -19.97 10.37 -15.41
CA GLU A 28 -18.75 9.88 -16.06
C GLU A 28 -18.48 8.42 -15.72
N LEU A 29 -18.65 8.05 -14.44
CA LEU A 29 -18.52 6.67 -14.00
C LEU A 29 -19.54 5.76 -14.70
N SER A 30 -20.79 6.20 -14.80
CA SER A 30 -21.86 5.51 -15.53
C SER A 30 -21.45 5.21 -16.97
N ARG A 31 -21.01 6.24 -17.68
CA ARG A 31 -20.58 6.12 -19.09
C ARG A 31 -19.41 5.15 -19.29
N LEU A 32 -18.41 5.18 -18.38
CA LEU A 32 -17.19 4.39 -18.53
C LEU A 32 -17.32 2.95 -17.98
N SER A 33 -18.20 2.72 -17.01
CA SER A 33 -18.47 1.37 -16.46
C SER A 33 -19.61 0.63 -17.20
N ASP A 34 -20.20 1.26 -18.21
CA ASP A 34 -21.40 0.74 -18.88
C ASP A 34 -22.50 0.34 -17.89
N ALA A 35 -22.68 1.13 -16.84
CA ALA A 35 -23.69 0.91 -15.81
C ALA A 35 -24.53 2.17 -15.64
N ALA A 36 -25.86 2.05 -15.72
CA ALA A 36 -26.75 3.18 -15.45
C ALA A 36 -26.49 3.77 -14.05
N GLU A 37 -26.63 5.10 -13.89
CA GLU A 37 -26.45 5.79 -12.60
C GLU A 37 -27.29 5.16 -11.49
N GLY A 38 -28.53 4.78 -11.79
CA GLY A 38 -29.41 4.06 -10.86
C GLY A 38 -28.83 2.72 -10.40
N THR A 39 -28.08 2.01 -11.26
CA THR A 39 -27.38 0.79 -10.89
C THR A 39 -26.21 1.07 -9.96
N ILE A 40 -25.47 2.14 -10.18
CA ILE A 40 -24.37 2.58 -9.31
C ILE A 40 -24.90 2.91 -7.92
N PHE A 41 -25.99 3.71 -7.84
CA PHE A 41 -26.63 4.06 -6.57
C PHE A 41 -27.31 2.87 -5.89
N TYR A 42 -27.80 1.89 -6.66
CA TYR A 42 -28.29 0.66 -6.09
C TYR A 42 -27.21 -0.10 -5.30
N TYR A 43 -26.00 -0.21 -5.84
CA TYR A 43 -24.90 -0.93 -5.17
C TYR A 43 -24.23 -0.12 -4.05
N PHE A 44 -24.04 1.19 -4.24
CA PHE A 44 -23.15 1.96 -3.37
C PHE A 44 -23.85 3.11 -2.60
N LYS A 45 -25.11 3.42 -2.92
CA LYS A 45 -25.94 4.48 -2.31
C LYS A 45 -25.38 5.89 -2.49
N THR A 46 -24.09 6.11 -2.23
CA THR A 46 -23.40 7.41 -2.38
C THR A 46 -22.03 7.22 -3.03
N LYS A 47 -21.48 8.31 -3.53
CA LYS A 47 -20.10 8.31 -4.07
C LYS A 47 -19.06 8.07 -2.96
N GLU A 48 -19.35 8.51 -1.73
CA GLU A 48 -18.53 8.24 -0.55
C GLU A 48 -18.51 6.73 -0.22
N ASN A 49 -19.65 6.08 -0.24
CA ASN A 49 -19.71 4.62 -0.04
C ASN A 49 -19.01 3.85 -1.16
N LEU A 50 -19.01 4.37 -2.39
CA LEU A 50 -18.22 3.82 -3.47
C LEU A 50 -16.71 3.95 -3.19
N LEU A 51 -16.26 5.09 -2.63
CA LEU A 51 -14.87 5.27 -2.21
C LEU A 51 -14.48 4.28 -1.10
N VAL A 52 -15.34 4.08 -0.09
CA VAL A 52 -15.12 3.07 0.96
C VAL A 52 -14.91 1.69 0.33
N ALA A 53 -15.78 1.31 -0.62
CA ALA A 53 -15.67 0.02 -1.32
C ALA A 53 -14.40 -0.08 -2.20
N VAL A 54 -13.94 1.02 -2.80
CA VAL A 54 -12.66 1.09 -3.53
C VAL A 54 -11.49 0.88 -2.57
N LEU A 55 -11.48 1.55 -1.40
CA LEU A 55 -10.42 1.38 -0.40
C LEU A 55 -10.43 -0.03 0.21
N GLU A 56 -11.60 -0.62 0.44
CA GLU A 56 -11.74 -2.02 0.89
C GLU A 56 -11.13 -2.98 -0.15
N THR A 57 -11.42 -2.75 -1.42
CA THR A 57 -10.89 -3.57 -2.51
C THR A 57 -9.36 -3.44 -2.59
N ALA A 58 -8.83 -2.22 -2.58
CA ALA A 58 -7.40 -1.96 -2.57
C ALA A 58 -6.70 -2.64 -1.37
N LYS A 59 -7.27 -2.48 -0.17
CA LYS A 59 -6.78 -3.15 1.05
C LYS A 59 -6.69 -4.67 0.85
N ASN A 60 -7.77 -5.30 0.42
CA ASN A 60 -7.81 -6.75 0.25
C ASN A 60 -6.80 -7.22 -0.79
N THR A 61 -6.73 -6.54 -1.95
CA THR A 61 -5.82 -6.90 -3.04
C THR A 61 -4.36 -6.76 -2.61
N ILE A 62 -3.99 -5.67 -1.92
CA ILE A 62 -2.62 -5.44 -1.43
C ILE A 62 -2.25 -6.49 -0.38
N ILE A 63 -3.10 -6.71 0.63
CA ILE A 63 -2.83 -7.69 1.70
C ILE A 63 -2.74 -9.12 1.13
N ASP A 64 -3.60 -9.50 0.19
CA ASP A 64 -3.55 -10.80 -0.45
C ASP A 64 -2.30 -10.98 -1.31
N ALA A 65 -1.85 -9.93 -2.01
CA ALA A 65 -0.59 -9.93 -2.74
C ALA A 65 0.61 -10.16 -1.80
N PHE A 66 0.68 -9.44 -0.67
CA PHE A 66 1.70 -9.66 0.36
C PHE A 66 1.67 -11.08 0.93
N ARG A 67 0.49 -11.56 1.31
CA ARG A 67 0.32 -12.91 1.85
C ARG A 67 0.82 -13.98 0.88
N ASN A 68 0.50 -13.85 -0.40
CA ASN A 68 0.90 -14.80 -1.43
C ASN A 68 2.40 -14.68 -1.78
N GLY A 69 2.92 -13.47 -1.93
CA GLY A 69 4.32 -13.23 -2.29
C GLY A 69 5.33 -13.61 -1.21
N LEU A 70 4.90 -13.62 0.07
CA LEU A 70 5.77 -13.93 1.21
C LEU A 70 5.60 -15.36 1.75
N ARG A 71 4.67 -16.15 1.21
CA ARG A 71 4.31 -17.48 1.72
C ARG A 71 5.51 -18.40 1.93
N ASP A 72 6.42 -18.46 0.93
CA ASP A 72 7.54 -19.41 0.93
C ASP A 72 8.86 -18.78 1.44
N LYS A 73 8.79 -17.62 2.10
CA LYS A 73 9.96 -16.87 2.58
C LYS A 73 10.24 -17.08 4.07
N THR A 74 9.67 -18.10 4.68
CA THR A 74 9.78 -18.35 6.14
C THR A 74 11.16 -18.83 6.59
N SER A 75 11.96 -19.41 5.68
CA SER A 75 13.32 -19.90 5.96
C SER A 75 14.41 -18.82 5.95
N LEU A 76 14.11 -17.61 5.47
CA LEU A 76 15.06 -16.51 5.37
C LEU A 76 15.49 -16.00 6.76
N SER A 77 16.74 -15.50 6.83
CA SER A 77 17.21 -14.75 8.00
C SER A 77 16.37 -13.47 8.21
N GLY A 78 16.43 -12.90 9.41
CA GLY A 78 15.64 -11.69 9.71
C GLY A 78 16.00 -10.51 8.80
N ILE A 79 17.29 -10.30 8.51
CA ILE A 79 17.72 -9.21 7.62
C ILE A 79 17.27 -9.46 6.17
N ASP A 80 17.36 -10.70 5.68
CA ASP A 80 16.92 -11.04 4.32
C ASP A 80 15.40 -10.94 4.17
N ARG A 81 14.64 -11.21 5.26
CA ARG A 81 13.18 -10.96 5.28
C ARG A 81 12.87 -9.48 5.13
N ILE A 82 13.59 -8.59 5.84
CA ILE A 82 13.39 -7.14 5.70
C ILE A 82 13.67 -6.71 4.27
N GLU A 83 14.79 -7.11 3.68
CA GLU A 83 15.11 -6.76 2.29
C GLU A 83 14.06 -7.30 1.31
N THR A 84 13.59 -8.53 1.54
CA THR A 84 12.52 -9.13 0.73
C THR A 84 11.21 -8.33 0.84
N LEU A 85 10.83 -7.90 2.05
CA LEU A 85 9.63 -7.09 2.29
C LEU A 85 9.72 -5.73 1.58
N LEU A 86 10.85 -5.04 1.72
CA LEU A 86 11.07 -3.73 1.09
C LEU A 86 11.08 -3.84 -0.44
N THR A 87 11.77 -4.85 -0.98
CA THR A 87 11.77 -5.14 -2.42
C THR A 87 10.37 -5.42 -2.93
N PHE A 88 9.66 -6.31 -2.25
CA PHE A 88 8.31 -6.70 -2.64
C PHE A 88 7.32 -5.53 -2.58
N TYR A 89 7.46 -4.64 -1.60
CA TYR A 89 6.65 -3.41 -1.53
C TYR A 89 6.85 -2.54 -2.77
N LEU A 90 8.09 -2.32 -3.20
CA LEU A 90 8.39 -1.54 -4.42
C LEU A 90 7.80 -2.22 -5.66
N ASP A 91 8.00 -3.52 -5.82
CA ASP A 91 7.45 -4.29 -6.94
C ASP A 91 5.91 -4.17 -7.00
N LEU A 92 5.25 -4.22 -5.84
CA LEU A 92 3.80 -4.03 -5.78
C LEU A 92 3.38 -2.62 -6.22
N THR A 93 4.14 -1.58 -5.84
CA THR A 93 3.80 -0.21 -6.27
C THR A 93 3.88 -0.02 -7.79
N GLU A 94 4.70 -0.80 -8.47
CA GLU A 94 4.80 -0.81 -9.93
C GLU A 94 3.67 -1.62 -10.59
N HIS A 95 3.29 -2.75 -10.01
CA HIS A 95 2.28 -3.64 -10.60
C HIS A 95 0.84 -3.25 -10.25
N MET A 96 0.64 -2.56 -9.12
CA MET A 96 -0.66 -2.13 -8.60
C MET A 96 -0.77 -0.59 -8.60
N GLN A 97 -0.42 0.02 -9.74
CA GLN A 97 -0.26 1.48 -9.84
C GLN A 97 -1.51 2.26 -9.42
N GLU A 98 -2.71 1.81 -9.77
CA GLU A 98 -3.95 2.53 -9.46
C GLU A 98 -4.26 2.51 -7.95
N GLU A 99 -4.07 1.38 -7.29
CA GLU A 99 -4.27 1.23 -5.85
C GLU A 99 -3.28 2.12 -5.07
N PHE A 100 -1.99 2.04 -5.41
CA PHE A 100 -0.97 2.87 -4.76
C PHE A 100 -1.11 4.35 -5.12
N LEU A 101 -1.54 4.69 -6.33
CA LEU A 101 -1.83 6.08 -6.69
C LEU A 101 -2.98 6.65 -5.82
N ILE A 102 -4.01 5.85 -5.52
CA ILE A 102 -5.06 6.23 -4.56
C ILE A 102 -4.47 6.44 -3.17
N LEU A 103 -3.66 5.48 -2.66
CA LEU A 103 -3.06 5.56 -1.34
C LEU A 103 -2.13 6.78 -1.18
N HIS A 104 -1.45 7.18 -2.24
CA HIS A 104 -0.53 8.32 -2.21
C HIS A 104 -1.22 9.67 -2.44
N ARG A 105 -2.53 9.70 -2.74
CA ARG A 105 -3.30 10.94 -2.84
C ARG A 105 -3.78 11.42 -1.48
N HIS A 106 -4.08 12.70 -1.37
CA HIS A 106 -4.54 13.31 -0.13
C HIS A 106 -5.98 12.92 0.25
N PHE A 107 -6.86 12.76 -0.74
CA PHE A 107 -8.30 12.59 -0.48
C PHE A 107 -8.72 11.38 0.37
N PRO A 108 -8.04 10.20 0.33
CA PRO A 108 -8.40 9.10 1.22
C PRO A 108 -8.20 9.46 2.70
N TYR A 109 -7.14 10.19 3.02
CA TYR A 109 -6.84 10.64 4.39
C TYR A 109 -7.81 11.72 4.84
N GLU A 110 -8.12 12.70 3.99
CA GLU A 110 -9.17 13.71 4.24
C GLU A 110 -10.52 13.03 4.57
N LYS A 111 -10.88 12.00 3.81
CA LYS A 111 -12.11 11.24 4.09
C LYS A 111 -12.02 10.40 5.36
N ALA A 112 -10.87 9.89 5.70
CA ALA A 112 -10.65 9.13 6.93
C ALA A 112 -10.80 9.97 8.21
N GLU A 113 -10.70 11.30 8.14
CA GLU A 113 -10.99 12.18 9.27
C GLU A 113 -12.46 12.09 9.72
N ALA A 114 -13.39 11.98 8.76
CA ALA A 114 -14.83 11.95 9.01
C ALA A 114 -15.47 10.56 8.85
N ASN A 115 -14.75 9.56 8.33
CA ASN A 115 -15.27 8.23 8.04
C ASN A 115 -14.36 7.15 8.63
N SER A 116 -14.86 6.46 9.66
CA SER A 116 -14.11 5.42 10.38
C SER A 116 -13.75 4.22 9.49
N LEU A 117 -14.59 3.83 8.52
CA LEU A 117 -14.30 2.73 7.60
C LEU A 117 -13.14 3.09 6.65
N CYS A 118 -13.10 4.32 6.12
CA CYS A 118 -11.95 4.77 5.34
C CYS A 118 -10.66 4.68 6.16
N ARG A 119 -10.70 5.15 7.41
CA ARG A 119 -9.57 5.09 8.35
C ARG A 119 -9.14 3.65 8.63
N GLU A 120 -10.10 2.77 8.90
CA GLU A 120 -9.85 1.35 9.17
C GLU A 120 -9.17 0.66 7.98
N HIS A 121 -9.64 0.89 6.75
CA HIS A 121 -9.05 0.28 5.56
C HIS A 121 -7.62 0.75 5.33
N LEU A 122 -7.34 2.05 5.47
CA LEU A 122 -5.99 2.59 5.36
C LEU A 122 -5.08 2.04 6.47
N ALA A 123 -5.53 2.10 7.73
CA ALA A 123 -4.78 1.59 8.87
C ALA A 123 -4.46 0.10 8.73
N SER A 124 -5.41 -0.71 8.22
CA SER A 124 -5.20 -2.16 8.03
C SER A 124 -4.07 -2.46 7.05
N ILE A 125 -3.93 -1.68 5.95
CA ILE A 125 -2.83 -1.85 5.00
C ILE A 125 -1.49 -1.60 5.70
N TYR A 126 -1.37 -0.46 6.37
CA TYR A 126 -0.12 -0.04 7.00
C TYR A 126 0.26 -0.93 8.17
N SER A 127 -0.70 -1.29 9.04
CA SER A 127 -0.46 -2.21 10.15
C SER A 127 0.02 -3.57 9.66
N TYR A 128 -0.58 -4.11 8.58
CA TYR A 128 -0.16 -5.39 8.02
C TYR A 128 1.33 -5.39 7.61
N ILE A 129 1.78 -4.33 6.96
CA ILE A 129 3.19 -4.20 6.53
C ILE A 129 4.12 -4.02 7.73
N LEU A 130 3.73 -3.17 8.68
CA LEU A 130 4.50 -2.91 9.89
C LEU A 130 4.66 -4.16 10.75
N ASP A 131 3.60 -4.95 10.94
CA ASP A 131 3.64 -6.22 11.69
C ASP A 131 4.66 -7.21 11.09
N HIS A 132 4.74 -7.26 9.74
CA HIS A 132 5.72 -8.10 9.06
C HIS A 132 7.16 -7.59 9.22
N LEU A 133 7.37 -6.28 9.18
CA LEU A 133 8.68 -5.67 9.46
C LEU A 133 9.10 -5.89 10.90
N GLU A 134 8.20 -5.73 11.88
CA GLU A 134 8.48 -6.00 13.29
C GLU A 134 8.84 -7.47 13.54
N ALA A 135 8.09 -8.39 12.92
CA ALA A 135 8.39 -9.82 13.00
C ALA A 135 9.77 -10.16 12.38
N ALA A 136 10.13 -9.52 11.26
CA ALA A 136 11.43 -9.71 10.62
C ALA A 136 12.57 -9.11 11.46
N LEU A 137 12.36 -7.95 12.10
CA LEU A 137 13.31 -7.35 13.05
C LEU A 137 13.52 -8.24 14.29
N ALA A 138 12.43 -8.81 14.84
CA ALA A 138 12.53 -9.75 15.96
C ALA A 138 13.32 -11.00 15.58
N LYS A 139 13.04 -11.57 14.40
CA LYS A 139 13.79 -12.72 13.87
C LYS A 139 15.27 -12.41 13.67
N GLY A 140 15.60 -11.21 13.14
CA GLY A 140 17.00 -10.82 12.91
C GLY A 140 17.80 -10.62 14.21
N ARG A 141 17.14 -10.21 15.28
CA ARG A 141 17.76 -10.19 16.63
C ARG A 141 18.00 -11.60 17.16
N GLU A 142 17.03 -12.48 16.98
CA GLU A 142 17.13 -13.89 17.43
C GLU A 142 18.24 -14.66 16.69
N ASP A 143 18.34 -14.50 15.36
CA ASP A 143 19.33 -15.21 14.53
C ASP A 143 20.67 -14.48 14.41
N GLY A 144 20.84 -13.31 15.04
CA GLY A 144 22.07 -12.54 15.08
C GLY A 144 22.40 -11.80 13.78
N THR A 145 21.52 -11.77 12.80
CA THR A 145 21.72 -11.05 11.53
C THR A 145 21.47 -9.53 11.66
N ILE A 146 20.75 -9.11 12.72
CA ILE A 146 20.59 -7.72 13.11
C ILE A 146 21.36 -7.50 14.40
N THR A 147 22.46 -6.75 14.33
CA THR A 147 23.39 -6.52 15.42
C THR A 147 23.28 -5.12 16.03
N ALA A 148 22.71 -4.16 15.30
CA ALA A 148 22.34 -2.89 15.87
C ALA A 148 21.25 -3.08 16.95
N ALA A 149 21.22 -2.24 17.96
CA ALA A 149 20.10 -2.16 18.90
C ALA A 149 18.99 -1.28 18.28
N PRO A 150 18.11 -1.83 17.43
CA PRO A 150 17.09 -1.01 16.79
C PRO A 150 16.14 -0.49 17.87
N GLY A 151 15.82 0.80 17.80
CA GLY A 151 14.81 1.42 18.64
C GLY A 151 13.41 0.84 18.34
N ASN A 152 12.46 1.11 19.22
CA ASN A 152 11.07 0.64 19.10
C ASN A 152 10.36 1.09 17.81
N ASN A 153 10.90 2.10 17.11
CA ASN A 153 10.30 2.68 15.92
C ASN A 153 11.00 2.25 14.61
N THR A 154 11.90 1.27 14.65
CA THR A 154 12.70 0.90 13.48
C THR A 154 11.84 0.41 12.31
N ALA A 155 10.79 -0.39 12.57
CA ALA A 155 9.85 -0.81 11.53
C ALA A 155 9.18 0.39 10.83
N MET A 156 8.73 1.37 11.61
CA MET A 156 8.11 2.59 11.09
C MET A 156 9.10 3.42 10.25
N ILE A 157 10.36 3.52 10.67
CA ILE A 157 11.41 4.23 9.92
C ILE A 157 11.66 3.53 8.57
N LEU A 158 11.85 2.21 8.58
CA LEU A 158 12.04 1.42 7.36
C LEU A 158 10.86 1.59 6.41
N PHE A 159 9.64 1.49 6.94
CA PHE A 159 8.43 1.67 6.15
C PHE A 159 8.35 3.10 5.58
N SER A 160 8.62 4.12 6.39
CA SER A 160 8.57 5.52 5.94
C SER A 160 9.57 5.81 4.80
N LEU A 161 10.76 5.20 4.84
CA LEU A 161 11.76 5.33 3.78
C LEU A 161 11.26 4.74 2.47
N ILE A 162 10.75 3.50 2.50
CA ILE A 162 10.31 2.80 1.29
C ILE A 162 9.02 3.43 0.72
N ASP A 163 8.07 3.80 1.58
CA ASP A 163 6.82 4.46 1.16
C ASP A 163 7.11 5.84 0.54
N GLY A 164 8.03 6.60 1.13
CA GLY A 164 8.46 7.88 0.57
C GLY A 164 9.05 7.76 -0.83
N ILE A 165 9.93 6.78 -1.05
CA ILE A 165 10.51 6.52 -2.37
C ILE A 165 9.43 6.05 -3.35
N SER A 166 8.58 5.11 -2.96
CA SER A 166 7.51 4.61 -3.81
C SER A 166 6.52 5.72 -4.20
N ARG A 167 6.28 6.67 -3.30
CA ARG A 167 5.42 7.82 -3.57
C ARG A 167 5.99 8.72 -4.67
N PHE A 168 7.31 9.00 -4.67
CA PHE A 168 7.94 9.77 -5.73
C PHE A 168 7.80 9.08 -7.09
N ASN A 169 7.98 7.76 -7.12
CA ASN A 169 7.82 6.95 -8.32
C ASN A 169 6.35 6.94 -8.79
N THR A 170 5.41 6.61 -7.91
CA THR A 170 3.98 6.52 -8.22
C THR A 170 3.42 7.85 -8.74
N LEU A 171 3.83 8.97 -8.15
CA LEU A 171 3.43 10.32 -8.57
C LEU A 171 4.29 10.88 -9.73
N ARG A 172 5.28 10.12 -10.22
CA ARG A 172 6.20 10.50 -11.31
C ARG A 172 6.91 11.84 -11.07
N ILE A 173 7.29 12.11 -9.82
CA ILE A 173 8.01 13.34 -9.43
C ILE A 173 9.51 13.18 -9.69
N TYR A 174 10.07 12.01 -9.37
CA TYR A 174 11.46 11.65 -9.58
C TYR A 174 11.56 10.21 -10.12
N ASP A 175 12.59 9.96 -10.94
CA ASP A 175 13.01 8.60 -11.26
C ASP A 175 13.75 8.01 -10.04
N THR A 176 13.16 7.00 -9.43
CA THR A 176 13.68 6.36 -8.23
C THR A 176 14.43 5.05 -8.50
N GLY A 177 14.57 4.64 -9.76
CA GLY A 177 15.18 3.36 -10.12
C GLY A 177 16.60 3.17 -9.59
N THR A 178 17.39 4.25 -9.52
CA THR A 178 18.76 4.22 -8.98
C THR A 178 18.81 4.20 -7.45
N LEU A 179 17.76 4.68 -6.77
CA LEU A 179 17.72 4.79 -5.30
C LEU A 179 17.52 3.44 -4.60
N TYR A 180 17.02 2.43 -5.32
CA TYR A 180 16.74 1.12 -4.74
C TYR A 180 17.98 0.48 -4.12
N THR A 181 19.08 0.39 -4.85
CA THR A 181 20.32 -0.22 -4.38
C THR A 181 20.88 0.52 -3.17
N ASP A 182 20.87 1.84 -3.21
CA ASP A 182 21.35 2.67 -2.10
C ASP A 182 20.47 2.52 -0.87
N LEU A 183 19.14 2.46 -1.04
CA LEU A 183 18.19 2.22 0.05
C LEU A 183 18.48 0.89 0.75
N MET A 184 18.62 -0.21 -0.01
CA MET A 184 18.90 -1.53 0.57
C MET A 184 20.23 -1.53 1.32
N LEU A 185 21.27 -0.93 0.74
CA LEU A 185 22.57 -0.80 1.38
C LEU A 185 22.48 0.00 2.69
N MET A 186 21.76 1.12 2.70
CA MET A 186 21.57 1.95 3.89
C MET A 186 20.78 1.23 4.96
N CYS A 187 19.68 0.55 4.60
CA CYS A 187 18.88 -0.25 5.53
C CYS A 187 19.73 -1.35 6.16
N ARG A 188 20.50 -2.08 5.36
CA ARG A 188 21.41 -3.12 5.87
C ARG A 188 22.45 -2.55 6.83
N LYS A 189 23.12 -1.47 6.46
CA LYS A 189 24.10 -0.79 7.34
C LYS A 189 23.48 -0.33 8.67
N MET A 190 22.30 0.28 8.60
CA MET A 190 21.57 0.73 9.81
C MET A 190 21.28 -0.43 10.76
N LEU A 191 20.95 -1.60 10.23
CA LEU A 191 20.57 -2.79 11.01
C LEU A 191 21.77 -3.63 11.49
N THR A 192 22.94 -3.50 10.85
CA THR A 192 24.15 -4.27 11.19
C THR A 192 25.24 -3.45 11.86
N PHE A 193 25.04 -2.13 12.01
CA PHE A 193 26.04 -1.27 12.64
C PHE A 193 26.19 -1.61 14.12
N ARG A 194 27.41 -2.00 14.54
CA ARG A 194 27.79 -2.12 15.95
C ARG A 194 28.33 -0.81 16.45
N ASN A 195 27.71 -0.22 17.46
CA ASN A 195 28.36 0.80 18.26
C ASN A 195 29.52 0.09 18.98
N GLY A 196 30.76 0.40 18.59
CA GLY A 196 31.98 -0.10 19.24
C GLY A 196 32.11 0.43 20.65
#